data_a5ab6535a62faea47369229a0d78ffae
#
_entry.id   a5ab6535a62faea47369229a0d78ffae
#
_cell.length_a   1.000
_cell.length_b   1.000
_cell.length_c   1.000
_cell.angle_alpha   90.00
_cell.angle_beta   90.00
_cell.angle_gamma   90.00
#
_symmetry.space_group_name_H-M   'P 1'
#
loop_
_entity.id
_entity.type
_entity.pdbx_description
1 polymer ?
#
loop_
_entity_poly.entity_id
_entity_poly.type
_entity_poly.pdbx_seq_one_letter_code
_entity_poly.pdbx_strand_id
1 'polypeptide(L)'
;TRLFHIAVALVNAQNGLLLIDEFENGLHWKVQPKVWDIVFQLAERLNVQVFATTHSRDCLAGFDTAWNKYPELGAFFRLDVKDGRIKAAEYTSETLTDAIEMDVEVR
;
A
#
# COMPACT_ATOMS: atom_id res chain seq x y z
N THR A 1 -4.37 -11.79 14.75
CA THR A 1 -4.63 -10.45 14.27
C THR A 1 -4.14 -10.26 12.85
N ARG A 2 -4.62 -9.20 12.20
CA ARG A 2 -4.24 -8.90 10.81
C ARG A 2 -2.73 -8.65 10.67
N LEU A 3 -2.15 -7.87 11.58
CA LEU A 3 -0.71 -7.58 11.52
C LEU A 3 0.11 -8.85 11.63
N PHE A 4 -0.25 -9.74 12.55
CA PHE A 4 0.44 -11.02 12.72
C PHE A 4 0.37 -11.84 11.43
N HIS A 5 -0.81 -11.91 10.80
CA HIS A 5 -0.98 -12.66 9.55
C HIS A 5 -0.13 -12.08 8.42
N ILE A 6 -0.06 -10.75 8.32
CA ILE A 6 0.77 -10.09 7.31
C ILE A 6 2.24 -10.40 7.56
N ALA A 7 2.70 -10.32 8.81
CA ALA A 7 4.10 -10.60 9.14
C ALA A 7 4.47 -12.04 8.81
N VAL A 8 3.62 -13.00 9.16
CA VAL A 8 3.85 -14.41 8.83
C VAL A 8 3.88 -14.63 7.32
N ALA A 9 2.95 -13.99 6.59
CA ALA A 9 2.93 -14.08 5.13
C ALA A 9 4.21 -13.54 4.50
N LEU A 10 4.74 -12.42 5.03
CA LEU A 10 5.99 -11.85 4.54
C LEU A 10 7.17 -12.80 4.76
N VAL A 11 7.25 -13.41 5.94
CA VAL A 11 8.31 -14.38 6.23
C VAL A 11 8.22 -15.57 5.27
N ASN A 12 7.02 -16.08 5.05
CA ASN A 12 6.81 -17.22 4.16
C ASN A 12 7.08 -16.88 2.68
N ALA A 13 6.98 -15.61 2.31
CA ALA A 13 7.23 -15.15 0.94
C ALA A 13 8.66 -14.68 0.71
N GLN A 14 9.57 -14.92 1.65
CA GLN A 14 10.96 -14.45 1.57
C GLN A 14 11.58 -14.76 0.21
N ASN A 15 12.22 -13.74 -0.37
CA ASN A 15 12.83 -13.80 -1.71
C ASN A 15 11.82 -14.01 -2.83
N GLY A 16 10.56 -13.67 -2.60
CA GLY A 16 9.50 -13.89 -3.58
C GLY A 16 8.49 -12.76 -3.65
N LEU A 17 7.24 -13.15 -3.86
CA LEU A 17 6.13 -12.24 -4.13
C LEU A 17 4.99 -12.50 -3.15
N LEU A 18 4.40 -11.43 -2.62
CA LEU A 18 3.22 -11.50 -1.76
C LEU A 18 2.10 -10.64 -2.32
N LEU A 19 0.91 -11.22 -2.44
CA LEU A 19 -0.29 -10.50 -2.86
C LEU A 19 -1.21 -10.35 -1.66
N ILE A 20 -1.63 -9.11 -1.39
CA ILE A 20 -2.56 -8.81 -0.28
C ILE A 20 -3.76 -8.07 -0.86
N ASP A 21 -4.91 -8.72 -0.87
CA ASP A 21 -6.15 -8.08 -1.30
C ASP A 21 -6.82 -7.42 -0.11
N GLU A 22 -7.36 -6.21 -0.35
CA GLU A 22 -8.02 -5.45 0.71
C GLU A 22 -7.16 -5.33 1.96
N PHE A 23 -6.00 -4.69 1.79
CA PHE A 23 -4.97 -4.56 2.84
C PHE A 23 -5.55 -4.08 4.17
N GLU A 24 -6.49 -3.15 4.14
CA GLU A 24 -7.08 -2.54 5.34
C GLU A 24 -7.98 -3.50 6.13
N ASN A 25 -8.33 -4.64 5.58
CA ASN A 25 -9.30 -5.54 6.20
C ASN A 25 -8.83 -5.98 7.59
N GLY A 26 -9.63 -5.68 8.62
CA GLY A 26 -9.29 -6.02 10.01
C GLY A 26 -8.30 -5.07 10.67
N LEU A 27 -7.96 -3.93 10.04
CA LEU A 27 -7.05 -2.94 10.62
C LEU A 27 -7.79 -1.66 10.97
N HIS A 28 -7.64 -1.20 12.21
CA HIS A 28 -8.16 0.10 12.61
C HIS A 28 -7.33 1.20 11.94
N TRP A 29 -8.00 2.30 11.54
CA TRP A 29 -7.33 3.36 10.78
C TRP A 29 -6.11 3.96 11.49
N LYS A 30 -6.13 4.02 12.82
CA LYS A 30 -5.02 4.60 13.59
C LYS A 30 -3.73 3.80 13.48
N VAL A 31 -3.82 2.50 13.26
CA VAL A 31 -2.62 1.65 13.20
C VAL A 31 -2.09 1.46 11.79
N GLN A 32 -2.84 1.86 10.78
CA GLN A 32 -2.45 1.59 9.38
C GLN A 32 -1.12 2.22 8.98
N PRO A 33 -0.82 3.48 9.36
CA PRO A 33 0.49 4.03 9.01
C PRO A 33 1.65 3.20 9.59
N LYS A 34 1.49 2.71 10.81
CA LYS A 34 2.51 1.89 11.46
C LYS A 34 2.62 0.51 10.81
N VAL A 35 1.49 -0.07 10.42
CA VAL A 35 1.49 -1.37 9.72
C VAL A 35 2.20 -1.24 8.38
N TRP A 36 1.93 -0.19 7.61
CA TRP A 36 2.62 0.07 6.35
C TRP A 36 4.12 0.25 6.55
N ASP A 37 4.51 0.99 7.60
CA ASP A 37 5.92 1.19 7.93
C ASP A 37 6.61 -0.16 8.16
N ILE A 38 5.98 -1.05 8.92
CA ILE A 38 6.50 -2.39 9.19
C ILE A 38 6.58 -3.20 7.88
N VAL A 39 5.55 -3.12 7.03
CA VAL A 39 5.54 -3.83 5.77
C VAL A 39 6.70 -3.38 4.86
N PHE A 40 6.93 -2.06 4.75
CA PHE A 40 8.07 -1.55 3.98
C PHE A 40 9.40 -2.10 4.51
N GLN A 41 9.59 -2.05 5.82
CA GLN A 41 10.84 -2.52 6.42
C GLN A 41 11.04 -4.03 6.23
N LEU A 42 10.02 -4.81 6.50
CA LEU A 42 10.13 -6.28 6.38
C LEU A 42 10.25 -6.72 4.93
N ALA A 43 9.53 -6.09 4.03
CA ALA A 43 9.60 -6.45 2.61
C ALA A 43 11.02 -6.22 2.07
N GLU A 44 11.65 -5.11 2.44
CA GLU A 44 13.04 -4.85 2.05
C GLU A 44 13.98 -5.87 2.67
N ARG A 45 13.86 -6.11 3.97
CA ARG A 45 14.76 -7.01 4.70
C ARG A 45 14.64 -8.45 4.21
N LEU A 46 13.44 -8.90 3.92
CA LEU A 46 13.17 -10.28 3.51
C LEU A 46 13.20 -10.46 1.99
N ASN A 47 13.46 -9.40 1.26
CA ASN A 47 13.47 -9.40 -0.21
C ASN A 47 12.14 -9.92 -0.78
N VAL A 48 11.04 -9.32 -0.33
CA VAL A 48 9.70 -9.64 -0.81
C VAL A 48 9.16 -8.47 -1.62
N GLN A 49 8.60 -8.75 -2.79
CA GLN A 49 7.83 -7.77 -3.54
C GLN A 49 6.37 -7.92 -3.14
N VAL A 50 5.76 -6.83 -2.63
CA VAL A 50 4.38 -6.86 -2.15
C VAL A 50 3.49 -6.10 -3.13
N PHE A 51 2.39 -6.74 -3.54
CA PHE A 51 1.30 -6.09 -4.25
C PHE A 51 0.09 -6.08 -3.35
N ALA A 52 -0.45 -4.91 -3.09
CA ALA A 52 -1.61 -4.78 -2.21
C ALA A 52 -2.70 -3.97 -2.90
N THR A 53 -3.95 -4.35 -2.67
CA THR A 53 -5.11 -3.61 -3.17
C THR A 53 -5.85 -2.97 -2.01
N THR A 54 -6.50 -1.84 -2.27
CA THR A 54 -7.34 -1.16 -1.29
C THR A 54 -8.35 -0.25 -1.96
N HIS A 55 -9.47 -0.03 -1.29
CA HIS A 55 -10.47 1.00 -1.63
C HIS A 55 -10.63 1.98 -0.48
N SER A 56 -9.80 1.89 0.54
CA SER A 56 -9.93 2.70 1.76
C SER A 56 -9.04 3.94 1.71
N ARG A 57 -9.63 5.11 1.98
CA ARG A 57 -8.87 6.36 2.09
C ARG A 57 -7.90 6.31 3.26
N ASP A 58 -8.31 5.73 4.38
CA ASP A 58 -7.45 5.62 5.55
C ASP A 58 -6.23 4.76 5.25
N CYS A 59 -6.43 3.69 4.48
CA CYS A 59 -5.33 2.84 4.04
C CYS A 59 -4.37 3.61 3.14
N LEU A 60 -4.89 4.38 2.19
CA LEU A 60 -4.06 5.20 1.31
C LEU A 60 -3.29 6.27 2.09
N ALA A 61 -3.94 6.92 3.06
CA ALA A 61 -3.27 7.90 3.89
C ALA A 61 -2.14 7.27 4.71
N GLY A 62 -2.36 6.07 5.25
CA GLY A 62 -1.33 5.31 5.95
C GLY A 62 -0.17 4.93 5.04
N PHE A 63 -0.48 4.47 3.83
CA PHE A 63 0.51 4.15 2.82
C PHE A 63 1.33 5.38 2.45
N ASP A 64 0.67 6.52 2.21
CA ASP A 64 1.32 7.78 1.88
C ASP A 64 2.34 8.17 2.95
N THR A 65 1.95 8.10 4.22
CA THR A 65 2.83 8.41 5.33
C THR A 65 4.10 7.55 5.30
N ALA A 66 3.94 6.24 5.11
CA ALA A 66 5.08 5.32 5.06
C ALA A 66 5.91 5.52 3.79
N TRP A 67 5.26 5.72 2.65
CA TRP A 67 5.95 5.91 1.38
C TRP A 67 6.83 7.14 1.40
N ASN A 68 6.40 8.22 2.04
CA ASN A 68 7.23 9.42 2.19
C ASN A 68 8.50 9.17 2.99
N LYS A 69 8.50 8.17 3.88
CA LYS A 69 9.72 7.76 4.62
C LYS A 69 10.64 6.89 3.77
N TYR A 70 10.08 6.09 2.86
CA TYR A 70 10.83 5.14 2.02
C TYR A 70 10.47 5.34 0.55
N PRO A 71 10.78 6.53 -0.03
CA PRO A 71 10.27 6.89 -1.35
C PRO A 71 10.75 5.97 -2.47
N GLU A 72 11.87 5.28 -2.29
CA GLU A 72 12.43 4.38 -3.29
C GLU A 72 11.83 2.97 -3.24
N LEU A 73 11.05 2.68 -2.19
CA LEU A 73 10.56 1.33 -1.95
C LEU A 73 9.11 1.11 -2.35
N GLY A 74 8.41 2.15 -2.76
CA GLY A 74 6.99 2.04 -3.06
C GLY A 74 6.60 2.52 -4.45
N ALA A 75 5.40 2.14 -4.84
CA ALA A 75 4.74 2.64 -6.04
C ALA A 75 3.24 2.59 -5.83
N PHE A 76 2.52 3.49 -6.45
CA PHE A 76 1.06 3.53 -6.36
C PHE A 76 0.45 3.72 -7.73
N PHE A 77 -0.54 2.89 -8.04
CA PHE A 77 -1.29 2.96 -9.30
C PHE A 77 -2.78 3.04 -8.99
N ARG A 78 -3.46 3.99 -9.60
CA ARG A 78 -4.91 4.04 -9.61
C ARG A 78 -5.41 3.35 -10.87
N LEU A 79 -6.36 2.43 -10.70
CA LEU A 79 -6.94 1.71 -11.83
C LEU A 79 -8.30 2.28 -12.16
N ASP A 80 -8.49 2.67 -13.42
CA ASP A 80 -9.76 3.18 -13.95
C ASP A 80 -10.21 2.30 -15.10
N VAL A 81 -11.53 2.17 -15.23
CA VAL A 81 -12.13 1.52 -16.39
C VAL A 81 -12.71 2.59 -17.31
N LYS A 82 -12.19 2.67 -18.54
CA LYS A 82 -12.68 3.57 -19.57
C LYS A 82 -12.91 2.80 -20.85
N ASP A 83 -14.10 2.92 -21.43
CA ASP A 83 -14.45 2.29 -22.70
C ASP A 83 -14.18 0.78 -22.69
N GLY A 84 -14.45 0.11 -21.55
CA GLY A 84 -14.24 -1.31 -21.39
C GLY A 84 -12.78 -1.73 -21.23
N ARG A 85 -11.87 -0.76 -21.08
CA ARG A 85 -10.44 -1.03 -20.86
C ARG A 85 -10.00 -0.55 -19.50
N ILE A 86 -9.09 -1.30 -18.88
CA ILE A 86 -8.48 -0.92 -17.61
C ILE A 86 -7.27 -0.05 -17.93
N LYS A 87 -7.24 1.15 -17.33
CA LYS A 87 -6.10 2.05 -17.44
C LYS A 87 -5.50 2.26 -16.07
N ALA A 88 -4.17 2.20 -15.99
CA ALA A 88 -3.43 2.45 -14.76
C ALA A 88 -2.81 3.84 -14.83
N ALA A 89 -3.04 4.65 -13.80
CA ALA A 89 -2.39 5.94 -13.64
C ALA A 89 -1.39 5.82 -12.50
N GLU A 90 -0.11 6.05 -12.81
CA GLU A 90 0.94 6.01 -11.80
C GLU A 90 1.03 7.35 -11.08
N TYR A 91 1.11 7.30 -9.74
CA TYR A 91 1.30 8.46 -8.89
C TYR A 91 2.72 8.45 -8.33
N THR A 92 3.34 9.61 -8.22
CA THR A 92 4.56 9.77 -7.42
C THR A 92 4.15 9.96 -5.96
N SER A 93 5.12 9.84 -5.03
CA SER A 93 4.81 10.09 -3.61
C SER A 93 4.28 11.51 -3.40
N GLU A 94 4.78 12.49 -4.15
CA GLU A 94 4.32 13.88 -4.05
C GLU A 94 2.90 14.03 -4.58
N THR A 95 2.58 13.44 -5.73
CA THR A 95 1.24 13.55 -6.30
C THR A 95 0.19 12.83 -5.46
N LEU A 96 0.52 11.72 -4.83
CA LEU A 96 -0.40 11.05 -3.91
C LEU A 96 -0.64 11.89 -2.67
N THR A 97 0.41 12.45 -2.08
CA THR A 97 0.29 13.34 -0.91
C THR A 97 -0.61 14.53 -1.25
N ASP A 98 -0.38 15.18 -2.39
CA ASP A 98 -1.19 16.31 -2.81
C ASP A 98 -2.65 15.92 -3.01
N ALA A 99 -2.91 14.77 -3.62
CA ALA A 99 -4.27 14.30 -3.84
C ALA A 99 -5.00 14.03 -2.52
N ILE A 100 -4.32 13.43 -1.54
CA ILE A 100 -4.89 13.16 -0.22
C ILE A 100 -5.19 14.47 0.51
N GLU A 101 -4.25 15.42 0.50
CA GLU A 101 -4.42 16.72 1.16
C GLU A 101 -5.57 17.53 0.53
N MET A 102 -5.76 17.44 -0.76
CA MET A 102 -6.82 18.13 -1.48
C MET A 102 -8.14 17.37 -1.47
N ASP A 103 -8.21 16.23 -0.80
CA ASP A 103 -9.40 15.39 -0.71
C ASP A 103 -9.89 14.90 -2.07
N VAL A 104 -8.97 14.64 -2.98
CA VAL A 104 -9.27 14.13 -4.32
C VAL A 104 -9.48 12.62 -4.26
N GLU A 105 -10.44 12.11 -5.04
CA GLU A 105 -10.72 10.67 -5.12
C GLU A 105 -9.59 9.95 -5.86
N VAL A 106 -8.91 9.00 -5.17
CA VAL A 106 -7.79 8.25 -5.74
C VAL A 106 -7.96 6.73 -5.69
N ARG A 107 -9.11 6.27 -5.16
CA ARG A 107 -9.37 4.82 -5.04
C ARG A 107 -10.37 4.33 -6.08
#